data_ca1db41d18ae4157aefbe23a075b70e9
#
_entry.id   ca1db41d18ae4157aefbe23a075b70e9
#
_cell.length_a   1.000
_cell.length_b   1.000
_cell.length_c   1.000
_cell.angle_alpha   90.00
_cell.angle_beta   90.00
_cell.angle_gamma   90.00
#
_symmetry.space_group_name_H-M   'P 1'
#
loop_
_entity.id
_entity.type
_entity.pdbx_description
1 polymer ?
#
loop_
_entity_poly.entity_id
_entity_poly.type
_entity_poly.pdbx_seq_one_letter_code
_entity_poly.pdbx_strand_id
1 'polypeptide(L)'
;IDFSDSTNGALLLEGQSTNLVNYSQDFSDSSWVKSISTITPNTSISPDGTLNADTLVISSNGYLLKTITYSGVSGQSITSSVFAKNEITNFLRFGGATIAGTDAYSIQDYGSGWFKHILTRTFTSTATGSIQYIIFNEIGSNIIWGAQLEQGSYATSYIPSLSGSTVTRLADVCNNSGSAQDFNS
;
A
#
# COMPACT_ATOMS: atom_id res chain seq x y z
N ILE A 1 6.22 -8.57 15.67
CA ILE A 1 7.58 -9.12 15.88
C ILE A 1 8.13 -9.43 14.51
N ASP A 2 9.29 -8.90 14.21
CA ASP A 2 9.99 -9.14 12.95
C ASP A 2 11.03 -10.26 13.18
N PHE A 3 11.03 -11.27 12.32
CA PHE A 3 11.96 -12.39 12.35
C PHE A 3 12.93 -12.38 11.15
N SER A 4 12.93 -11.31 10.35
CA SER A 4 13.75 -11.24 9.12
C SER A 4 15.26 -11.28 9.41
N ASP A 5 15.70 -10.68 10.53
CA ASP A 5 17.10 -10.50 10.86
C ASP A 5 17.60 -11.44 11.97
N SER A 6 16.71 -12.13 12.68
CA SER A 6 17.05 -12.96 13.83
C SER A 6 16.00 -14.04 14.09
N THR A 7 16.45 -15.25 14.41
CA THR A 7 15.58 -16.35 14.85
C THR A 7 14.86 -16.07 16.18
N ASN A 8 15.33 -15.08 16.94
CA ASN A 8 14.73 -14.66 18.22
C ASN A 8 13.63 -13.62 18.03
N GLY A 9 13.44 -13.12 16.79
CA GLY A 9 12.51 -12.04 16.48
C GLY A 9 12.98 -10.67 17.02
N ALA A 10 12.77 -9.64 16.23
CA ALA A 10 12.97 -8.25 16.65
C ALA A 10 11.62 -7.56 16.84
N LEU A 11 11.54 -6.64 17.79
CA LEU A 11 10.36 -5.79 17.95
C LEU A 11 10.40 -4.71 16.86
N LEU A 12 9.49 -4.81 15.89
CA LEU A 12 9.31 -3.73 14.90
C LEU A 12 8.48 -2.62 15.54
N LEU A 13 9.10 -1.46 15.77
CA LEU A 13 8.42 -0.24 16.18
C LEU A 13 8.25 0.65 14.95
N GLU A 14 7.01 0.92 14.58
CA GLU A 14 6.69 1.75 13.44
C GLU A 14 6.36 3.18 13.88
N GLY A 15 6.87 4.16 13.12
CA GLY A 15 6.50 5.56 13.30
C GLY A 15 5.02 5.82 12.98
N GLN A 16 4.54 7.01 13.35
CA GLN A 16 3.23 7.45 12.92
C GLN A 16 3.15 7.46 11.39
N SER A 17 2.06 6.93 10.84
CA SER A 17 1.78 6.99 9.41
C SER A 17 0.30 7.16 9.13
N THR A 18 -0.04 7.72 7.96
CA THR A 18 -1.42 7.95 7.52
C THR A 18 -1.65 7.28 6.18
N ASN A 19 -2.66 6.41 6.11
CA ASN A 19 -3.13 5.93 4.82
C ASN A 19 -3.99 7.01 4.14
N LEU A 20 -3.50 7.54 3.02
CA LEU A 20 -4.17 8.58 2.23
C LEU A 20 -5.22 8.00 1.28
N VAL A 21 -5.26 6.67 1.10
CA VAL A 21 -6.28 5.98 0.30
C VAL A 21 -7.49 5.70 1.18
N ASN A 22 -8.61 6.38 0.92
CA ASN A 22 -9.89 6.04 1.52
C ASN A 22 -10.55 4.86 0.78
N TYR A 23 -11.47 4.14 1.42
CA TYR A 23 -12.05 2.88 0.89
C TYR A 23 -10.96 1.90 0.45
N SER A 24 -9.96 1.71 1.31
CA SER A 24 -8.72 0.99 1.00
C SER A 24 -8.89 -0.53 0.85
N GLN A 25 -10.04 -1.08 1.22
CA GLN A 25 -10.43 -2.48 1.05
C GLN A 25 -11.64 -2.65 0.13
N ASP A 26 -12.41 -1.57 -0.10
CA ASP A 26 -13.58 -1.60 -0.96
C ASP A 26 -13.25 -0.97 -2.32
N PHE A 27 -12.72 -1.79 -3.22
CA PHE A 27 -12.41 -1.35 -4.59
C PHE A 27 -13.67 -1.25 -5.46
N SER A 28 -14.84 -1.69 -4.97
CA SER A 28 -16.13 -1.53 -5.63
C SER A 28 -16.68 -0.12 -5.47
N ASP A 29 -16.27 0.64 -4.44
CA ASP A 29 -16.70 2.01 -4.19
C ASP A 29 -16.54 2.90 -5.42
N SER A 30 -17.45 3.86 -5.59
CA SER A 30 -17.51 4.74 -6.76
C SER A 30 -16.33 5.70 -6.88
N SER A 31 -15.60 5.96 -5.80
CA SER A 31 -14.39 6.78 -5.80
C SER A 31 -13.19 6.09 -6.45
N TRP A 32 -13.27 4.78 -6.70
CA TRP A 32 -12.33 4.05 -7.54
C TRP A 32 -12.80 4.08 -8.99
N VAL A 33 -12.01 4.66 -9.87
CA VAL A 33 -12.27 4.68 -11.32
C VAL A 33 -11.85 3.34 -11.92
N LYS A 34 -12.80 2.64 -12.53
CA LYS A 34 -12.63 1.35 -13.21
C LYS A 34 -12.58 1.61 -14.71
N SER A 35 -11.39 1.60 -15.30
CA SER A 35 -11.20 1.75 -16.75
C SER A 35 -10.95 0.40 -17.36
N ILE A 36 -11.86 -0.07 -18.20
CA ILE A 36 -11.79 -1.39 -18.86
C ILE A 36 -11.45 -2.50 -17.83
N SER A 37 -12.01 -2.35 -16.63
CA SER A 37 -11.84 -3.25 -15.51
C SER A 37 -13.13 -3.41 -14.73
N THR A 38 -13.27 -4.54 -14.04
CA THR A 38 -14.39 -4.83 -13.16
C THR A 38 -13.90 -5.31 -11.80
N ILE A 39 -14.69 -5.02 -10.76
CA ILE A 39 -14.46 -5.50 -9.40
C ILE A 39 -15.62 -6.40 -9.00
N THR A 40 -15.29 -7.58 -8.45
CA THR A 40 -16.22 -8.41 -7.69
C THR A 40 -15.77 -8.40 -6.24
N PRO A 41 -16.55 -7.80 -5.32
CA PRO A 41 -16.13 -7.61 -3.95
C PRO A 41 -16.19 -8.92 -3.14
N ASN A 42 -15.34 -9.01 -2.11
CA ASN A 42 -15.36 -10.04 -1.06
C ASN A 42 -15.33 -11.48 -1.58
N THR A 43 -14.43 -11.76 -2.52
CA THR A 43 -14.35 -13.07 -3.18
C THR A 43 -13.33 -14.02 -2.55
N SER A 44 -12.43 -13.52 -1.70
CA SER A 44 -11.36 -14.31 -1.10
C SER A 44 -11.00 -13.85 0.31
N ILE A 45 -10.39 -14.76 1.06
CA ILE A 45 -9.79 -14.44 2.36
C ILE A 45 -8.53 -13.59 2.12
N SER A 46 -8.48 -12.44 2.76
CA SER A 46 -7.35 -11.51 2.72
C SER A 46 -6.25 -11.86 3.73
N PRO A 47 -5.11 -11.16 3.73
CA PRO A 47 -4.05 -11.35 4.72
C PRO A 47 -4.47 -11.13 6.18
N ASP A 48 -5.56 -10.40 6.44
CA ASP A 48 -6.10 -10.20 7.80
C ASP A 48 -6.97 -11.37 8.30
N GLY A 49 -7.20 -12.40 7.46
CA GLY A 49 -7.98 -13.58 7.78
C GLY A 49 -9.49 -13.42 7.55
N THR A 50 -9.95 -12.30 7.03
CA THR A 50 -11.39 -12.05 6.76
C THR A 50 -11.73 -12.18 5.27
N LEU A 51 -13.01 -12.43 4.96
CA LEU A 51 -13.50 -12.54 3.58
C LEU A 51 -13.80 -11.14 3.03
N ASN A 52 -12.75 -10.38 2.69
CA ASN A 52 -12.85 -8.99 2.24
C ASN A 52 -11.84 -8.62 1.13
N ALA A 53 -11.22 -9.60 0.50
CA ALA A 53 -10.41 -9.36 -0.69
C ALA A 53 -11.27 -9.42 -1.95
N ASP A 54 -11.00 -8.52 -2.89
CA ASP A 54 -11.77 -8.32 -4.11
C ASP A 54 -11.10 -8.97 -5.32
N THR A 55 -11.90 -9.46 -6.25
CA THR A 55 -11.40 -9.89 -7.57
C THR A 55 -11.43 -8.70 -8.52
N LEU A 56 -10.25 -8.32 -9.00
CA LEU A 56 -10.04 -7.36 -10.08
C LEU A 56 -9.86 -8.14 -11.40
N VAL A 57 -10.70 -7.84 -12.38
CA VAL A 57 -10.54 -8.33 -13.76
C VAL A 57 -10.23 -7.14 -14.65
N ILE A 58 -9.12 -7.21 -15.38
CA ILE A 58 -8.71 -6.20 -16.37
C ILE A 58 -8.78 -6.80 -17.77
N SER A 59 -9.44 -6.08 -18.67
CA SER A 59 -9.50 -6.39 -20.09
C SER A 59 -8.72 -5.35 -20.87
N SER A 60 -7.92 -5.75 -21.84
CA SER A 60 -7.10 -4.82 -22.63
C SER A 60 -6.15 -3.97 -21.73
N ASN A 61 -5.92 -2.71 -22.06
CA ASN A 61 -5.08 -1.78 -21.29
C ASN A 61 -5.85 -1.11 -20.14
N GLY A 62 -6.65 -1.89 -19.42
CA GLY A 62 -7.45 -1.39 -18.30
C GLY A 62 -6.64 -1.10 -17.05
N TYR A 63 -7.27 -0.39 -16.11
CA TYR A 63 -6.68 -0.08 -14.81
C TYR A 63 -7.76 0.21 -13.77
N LEU A 64 -7.36 0.15 -12.52
CA LEU A 64 -8.10 0.66 -11.38
C LEU A 64 -7.35 1.86 -10.83
N LEU A 65 -8.03 3.00 -10.63
CA LEU A 65 -7.39 4.26 -10.31
C LEU A 65 -8.09 4.96 -9.14
N LYS A 66 -7.30 5.52 -8.24
CA LYS A 66 -7.71 6.44 -7.19
C LYS A 66 -6.97 7.77 -7.33
N THR A 67 -7.71 8.88 -7.36
CA THR A 67 -7.10 10.21 -7.34
C THR A 67 -7.02 10.74 -5.91
N ILE A 68 -5.85 11.16 -5.50
CA ILE A 68 -5.55 11.64 -4.15
C ILE A 68 -4.91 13.01 -4.25
N THR A 69 -5.45 14.01 -3.54
CA THR A 69 -4.82 15.32 -3.44
C THR A 69 -3.59 15.23 -2.55
N TYR A 70 -2.44 15.64 -3.06
CA TYR A 70 -1.17 15.59 -2.34
C TYR A 70 -0.28 16.75 -2.74
N SER A 71 0.53 17.21 -1.79
CA SER A 71 1.60 18.19 -2.03
C SER A 71 2.89 17.65 -1.43
N GLY A 72 3.94 17.66 -2.22
CA GLY A 72 5.26 17.20 -1.81
C GLY A 72 6.34 18.17 -2.24
N VAL A 73 7.46 18.18 -1.54
CA VAL A 73 8.65 18.97 -1.89
C VAL A 73 9.76 18.07 -2.41
N SER A 74 10.69 18.65 -3.16
CA SER A 74 11.88 17.93 -3.64
C SER A 74 12.60 17.21 -2.49
N GLY A 75 12.97 15.96 -2.73
CA GLY A 75 13.63 15.10 -1.73
C GLY A 75 12.69 14.32 -0.82
N GLN A 76 11.40 14.67 -0.75
CA GLN A 76 10.41 13.84 -0.04
C GLN A 76 10.04 12.61 -0.85
N SER A 77 9.61 11.58 -0.14
CA SER A 77 9.12 10.35 -0.76
C SER A 77 7.66 10.09 -0.38
N ILE A 78 6.96 9.41 -1.27
CA ILE A 78 5.63 8.84 -1.07
C ILE A 78 5.68 7.38 -1.47
N THR A 79 5.05 6.52 -0.69
CA THR A 79 5.04 5.08 -0.94
C THR A 79 3.61 4.59 -1.09
N SER A 80 3.35 3.90 -2.20
CA SER A 80 2.10 3.16 -2.41
C SER A 80 2.33 1.68 -2.21
N SER A 81 1.33 0.99 -1.67
CA SER A 81 1.34 -0.47 -1.58
C SER A 81 -0.05 -1.06 -1.77
N VAL A 82 -0.09 -2.32 -2.21
CA VAL A 82 -1.29 -3.14 -2.30
C VAL A 82 -0.90 -4.61 -2.19
N PHE A 83 -1.78 -5.41 -1.63
CA PHE A 83 -1.63 -6.86 -1.63
C PHE A 83 -2.31 -7.47 -2.85
N ALA A 84 -1.68 -8.46 -3.46
CA ALA A 84 -2.23 -9.24 -4.56
C ALA A 84 -1.85 -10.72 -4.42
N LYS A 85 -2.67 -11.61 -5.00
CA LYS A 85 -2.42 -13.07 -4.97
C LYS A 85 -1.32 -13.52 -5.92
N ASN A 86 -0.88 -12.69 -6.83
CA ASN A 86 0.17 -13.03 -7.79
C ASN A 86 1.35 -12.05 -7.67
N GLU A 87 2.55 -12.56 -7.91
CA GLU A 87 3.74 -11.76 -8.10
C GLU A 87 3.72 -11.15 -9.50
N ILE A 88 3.34 -9.88 -9.60
CA ILE A 88 3.18 -9.16 -10.87
C ILE A 88 4.14 -7.99 -10.91
N THR A 89 5.02 -7.93 -11.90
CA THR A 89 5.91 -6.79 -12.10
C THR A 89 5.10 -5.57 -12.59
N ASN A 90 5.48 -4.38 -12.09
CA ASN A 90 4.84 -3.11 -12.47
C ASN A 90 3.32 -3.03 -12.20
N PHE A 91 2.86 -3.74 -11.16
CA PHE A 91 1.45 -3.76 -10.76
C PHE A 91 0.95 -2.40 -10.25
N LEU A 92 1.82 -1.60 -9.64
CA LEU A 92 1.53 -0.25 -9.18
C LEU A 92 2.21 0.78 -10.06
N ARG A 93 1.50 1.91 -10.28
CA ARG A 93 2.03 3.09 -10.96
C ARG A 93 1.53 4.36 -10.29
N PHE A 94 2.34 5.40 -10.36
CA PHE A 94 1.87 6.75 -10.12
C PHE A 94 1.54 7.42 -11.43
N GLY A 95 0.35 8.03 -11.50
CA GLY A 95 -0.09 8.90 -12.58
C GLY A 95 -0.29 10.33 -12.09
N GLY A 96 -0.64 11.21 -13.02
CA GLY A 96 -0.82 12.64 -12.79
C GLY A 96 0.30 13.46 -13.44
N ALA A 97 -0.06 14.58 -14.03
CA ALA A 97 0.78 15.29 -15.01
C ALA A 97 1.97 16.07 -14.44
N THR A 98 2.14 16.15 -13.11
CA THR A 98 3.06 17.15 -12.51
C THR A 98 4.00 16.61 -11.45
N ILE A 99 4.11 15.29 -11.29
CA ILE A 99 4.91 14.72 -10.20
C ILE A 99 6.17 14.09 -10.76
N ALA A 100 7.19 14.91 -11.02
CA ALA A 100 8.50 14.42 -11.39
C ALA A 100 9.16 13.74 -10.20
N GLY A 101 9.72 12.55 -10.41
CA GLY A 101 10.38 11.79 -9.36
C GLY A 101 11.06 10.54 -9.88
N THR A 102 11.81 9.91 -9.00
CA THR A 102 12.46 8.62 -9.25
C THR A 102 11.66 7.53 -8.54
N ASP A 103 11.31 6.50 -9.29
CA ASP A 103 10.53 5.37 -8.79
C ASP A 103 11.42 4.19 -8.39
N ALA A 104 11.12 3.58 -7.25
CA ALA A 104 11.66 2.31 -6.81
C ALA A 104 10.50 1.33 -6.57
N TYR A 105 10.55 0.17 -7.21
CA TYR A 105 9.53 -0.87 -7.11
C TYR A 105 10.10 -2.11 -6.42
N SER A 106 9.33 -2.70 -5.52
CA SER A 106 9.66 -3.96 -4.87
C SER A 106 8.42 -4.80 -4.64
N ILE A 107 8.63 -6.11 -4.49
CA ILE A 107 7.60 -7.09 -4.15
C ILE A 107 8.10 -7.86 -2.93
N GLN A 108 7.24 -7.97 -1.93
CA GLN A 108 7.51 -8.72 -0.71
C GLN A 108 6.56 -9.92 -0.65
N ASP A 109 7.10 -11.12 -0.51
CA ASP A 109 6.30 -12.31 -0.22
C ASP A 109 5.73 -12.19 1.19
N TYR A 110 4.40 -12.29 1.29
CA TYR A 110 3.65 -12.19 2.54
C TYR A 110 3.16 -13.55 3.03
N GLY A 111 3.50 -14.61 2.31
CA GLY A 111 3.06 -15.98 2.57
C GLY A 111 1.65 -16.28 2.05
N SER A 112 1.30 -17.56 2.05
CA SER A 112 -0.03 -18.05 1.60
C SER A 112 -0.43 -17.59 0.19
N GLY A 113 0.55 -17.31 -0.68
CA GLY A 113 0.35 -16.81 -2.04
C GLY A 113 -0.04 -15.34 -2.12
N TRP A 114 0.14 -14.57 -1.05
CA TRP A 114 -0.01 -13.13 -1.03
C TRP A 114 1.34 -12.44 -1.21
N PHE A 115 1.35 -11.40 -2.03
CA PHE A 115 2.50 -10.54 -2.28
C PHE A 115 2.11 -9.10 -2.00
N LYS A 116 2.94 -8.38 -1.26
CA LYS A 116 2.82 -6.93 -1.08
C LYS A 116 3.64 -6.24 -2.17
N HIS A 117 2.95 -5.59 -3.08
CA HIS A 117 3.54 -4.75 -4.13
C HIS A 117 3.77 -3.36 -3.56
N ILE A 118 4.96 -2.83 -3.73
CA ILE A 118 5.39 -1.55 -3.14
C ILE A 118 6.02 -0.70 -4.22
N LEU A 119 5.56 0.54 -4.34
CA LEU A 119 6.13 1.54 -5.24
C LEU A 119 6.41 2.82 -4.46
N THR A 120 7.67 3.19 -4.35
CA THR A 120 8.11 4.44 -3.73
C THR A 120 8.53 5.43 -4.80
N ARG A 121 8.04 6.68 -4.70
CA ARG A 121 8.51 7.80 -5.52
C ARG A 121 9.17 8.85 -4.66
N THR A 122 10.42 9.19 -5.00
CA THR A 122 11.13 10.35 -4.42
C THR A 122 11.01 11.51 -5.38
N PHE A 123 10.43 12.63 -4.91
CA PHE A 123 10.21 13.81 -5.74
C PHE A 123 11.50 14.51 -6.10
N THR A 124 11.67 14.88 -7.36
CA THR A 124 12.82 15.67 -7.86
C THR A 124 12.52 17.16 -7.94
N SER A 125 11.25 17.55 -7.76
CA SER A 125 10.80 18.93 -7.70
C SER A 125 9.62 19.06 -6.76
N THR A 126 9.28 20.29 -6.34
CA THR A 126 8.05 20.54 -5.59
C THR A 126 6.84 20.24 -6.46
N ALA A 127 5.92 19.46 -5.93
CA ALA A 127 4.69 19.05 -6.62
C ALA A 127 3.48 19.44 -5.77
N THR A 128 2.50 20.04 -6.43
CA THR A 128 1.20 20.35 -5.84
C THR A 128 0.10 19.83 -6.76
N GLY A 129 -0.98 19.32 -6.19
CA GLY A 129 -2.12 18.86 -6.98
C GLY A 129 -2.56 17.45 -6.64
N SER A 130 -2.81 16.62 -7.65
CA SER A 130 -3.31 15.27 -7.46
C SER A 130 -2.29 14.22 -7.90
N ILE A 131 -2.15 13.20 -7.06
CA ILE A 131 -1.49 11.94 -7.39
C ILE A 131 -2.56 10.94 -7.78
N GLN A 132 -2.32 10.21 -8.85
CA GLN A 132 -3.09 9.03 -9.19
C GLN A 132 -2.38 7.78 -8.69
N TYR A 133 -3.02 7.10 -7.77
CA TYR A 133 -2.66 5.73 -7.36
C TYR A 133 -3.31 4.79 -8.36
N ILE A 134 -2.51 4.06 -9.11
CA ILE A 134 -2.99 3.20 -10.20
C ILE A 134 -2.58 1.76 -9.94
N ILE A 135 -3.56 0.87 -9.89
CA ILE A 135 -3.35 -0.57 -10.00
C ILE A 135 -3.51 -0.92 -11.48
N PHE A 136 -2.43 -1.34 -12.08
CA PHE A 136 -2.38 -1.76 -13.47
C PHE A 136 -2.04 -3.25 -13.51
N ASN A 137 -2.87 -4.05 -14.14
CA ASN A 137 -2.59 -5.45 -14.36
C ASN A 137 -2.51 -5.72 -15.87
N GLU A 138 -1.75 -6.72 -16.25
CA GLU A 138 -1.91 -7.33 -17.57
C GLU A 138 -3.33 -7.90 -17.67
N ILE A 139 -3.80 -8.16 -18.90
CA ILE A 139 -5.11 -8.75 -19.13
C ILE A 139 -5.27 -10.01 -18.29
N GLY A 140 -6.31 -10.06 -17.48
CA GLY A 140 -6.57 -11.20 -16.63
C GLY A 140 -7.29 -10.86 -15.33
N SER A 141 -7.29 -11.82 -14.41
CA SER A 141 -7.94 -11.73 -13.11
C SER A 141 -6.90 -11.82 -12.00
N ASN A 142 -7.03 -10.96 -10.99
CA ASN A 142 -6.23 -11.02 -9.78
C ASN A 142 -7.09 -10.74 -8.54
N ILE A 143 -6.70 -11.28 -7.39
CA ILE A 143 -7.32 -10.98 -6.11
C ILE A 143 -6.45 -9.91 -5.43
N ILE A 144 -7.08 -8.81 -5.03
CA ILE A 144 -6.41 -7.65 -4.45
C ILE A 144 -6.99 -7.29 -3.09
N TRP A 145 -6.18 -6.66 -2.24
CA TRP A 145 -6.59 -6.20 -0.93
C TRP A 145 -5.66 -5.11 -0.40
N GLY A 146 -6.19 -4.22 0.44
CA GLY A 146 -5.38 -3.36 1.31
C GLY A 146 -4.54 -2.33 0.58
N ALA A 147 -5.18 -1.45 -0.21
CA ALA A 147 -4.50 -0.33 -0.84
C ALA A 147 -4.04 0.69 0.20
N GLN A 148 -2.79 1.16 0.08
CA GLN A 148 -2.21 2.16 0.96
C GLN A 148 -1.34 3.13 0.18
N LEU A 149 -1.45 4.42 0.51
CA LEU A 149 -0.56 5.48 0.07
C LEU A 149 -0.17 6.29 1.30
N GLU A 150 1.10 6.42 1.55
CA GLU A 150 1.63 7.08 2.73
C GLU A 150 2.84 7.95 2.43
N GLN A 151 3.05 8.99 3.22
CA GLN A 151 4.28 9.77 3.14
C GLN A 151 5.40 8.98 3.79
N GLY A 152 6.52 8.84 3.10
CA GLY A 152 7.69 8.11 3.57
C GLY A 152 8.37 7.33 2.45
N SER A 153 9.54 6.80 2.73
CA SER A 153 10.38 6.08 1.76
C SER A 153 10.23 4.55 1.83
N TYR A 154 9.35 4.04 2.66
CA TYR A 154 9.04 2.61 2.81
C TYR A 154 7.57 2.42 3.16
N ALA A 155 7.04 1.24 2.86
CA ALA A 155 5.68 0.86 3.23
C ALA A 155 5.65 0.36 4.68
N THR A 156 4.78 0.96 5.50
CA THR A 156 4.53 0.50 6.88
C THR A 156 3.52 -0.66 6.89
N SER A 157 3.20 -1.19 8.07
CA SER A 157 2.08 -2.12 8.24
C SER A 157 0.78 -1.50 7.71
N TYR A 158 -0.10 -2.35 7.17
CA TYR A 158 -1.33 -1.87 6.56
C TYR A 158 -2.23 -1.14 7.57
N ILE A 159 -2.70 0.03 7.17
CA ILE A 159 -3.60 0.89 7.94
C ILE A 159 -4.97 0.90 7.24
N PRO A 160 -5.98 0.18 7.75
CA PRO A 160 -7.27 0.10 7.11
C PRO A 160 -8.00 1.45 7.14
N SER A 161 -8.47 1.90 5.98
CA SER A 161 -9.31 3.09 5.81
C SER A 161 -10.61 2.66 5.12
N LEU A 162 -11.65 2.40 5.91
CA LEU A 162 -12.88 1.74 5.47
C LEU A 162 -13.99 2.72 5.06
N SER A 163 -13.72 4.03 5.17
CA SER A 163 -14.69 5.08 4.85
C SER A 163 -14.07 6.13 3.93
N GLY A 164 -14.81 7.18 3.64
CA GLY A 164 -14.36 8.32 2.82
C GLY A 164 -13.26 9.19 3.45
N SER A 165 -12.75 8.85 4.65
CA SER A 165 -11.72 9.61 5.36
C SER A 165 -10.40 8.84 5.39
N THR A 166 -9.30 9.57 5.44
CA THR A 166 -7.96 9.02 5.71
C THR A 166 -7.85 8.55 7.17
N VAL A 167 -6.99 7.57 7.44
CA VAL A 167 -6.75 7.03 8.79
C VAL A 167 -5.29 7.14 9.14
N THR A 168 -5.02 7.65 10.34
CA THR A 168 -3.67 7.75 10.91
C THR A 168 -3.48 6.71 12.00
N ARG A 169 -2.44 5.90 11.88
CA ARG A 169 -1.91 5.06 12.95
C ARG A 169 -0.88 5.89 13.71
N LEU A 170 -1.00 5.93 15.02
CA LEU A 170 0.01 6.57 15.89
C LEU A 170 1.32 5.77 15.88
N ALA A 171 2.40 6.43 16.26
CA ALA A 171 3.68 5.75 16.45
C ALA A 171 3.56 4.70 17.58
N ASP A 172 4.21 3.56 17.38
CA ASP A 172 4.33 2.57 18.42
C ASP A 172 5.18 3.12 19.57
N VAL A 173 4.77 2.82 20.79
CA VAL A 173 5.47 3.22 22.01
C VAL A 173 5.81 2.00 22.82
N CYS A 174 7.08 1.78 23.05
CA CYS A 174 7.56 0.70 23.92
C CYS A 174 7.79 1.25 25.33
N ASN A 175 6.76 1.20 26.17
CA ASN A 175 6.85 1.59 27.58
C ASN A 175 7.11 0.37 28.46
N ASN A 176 7.98 0.51 29.45
CA ASN A 176 8.32 -0.55 30.42
C ASN A 176 8.88 -1.83 29.77
N SER A 177 9.62 -1.70 28.70
CA SER A 177 10.23 -2.84 27.98
C SER A 177 11.46 -3.43 28.69
N GLY A 178 11.62 -3.15 29.98
CA GLY A 178 12.77 -3.57 30.76
C GLY A 178 13.90 -2.53 30.78
N SER A 179 14.93 -2.80 31.56
CA SER A 179 16.16 -2.04 31.59
C SER A 179 17.16 -2.59 30.55
N ALA A 180 18.22 -1.83 30.25
CA ALA A 180 19.30 -2.32 29.38
C ALA A 180 19.95 -3.63 29.90
N GLN A 181 19.70 -4.00 31.15
CA GLN A 181 20.16 -5.25 31.76
C GLN A 181 19.29 -6.45 31.41
N ASP A 182 18.01 -6.22 31.05
CA ASP A 182 17.05 -7.28 30.70
C ASP A 182 17.28 -7.80 29.27
N PHE A 183 18.03 -7.06 28.44
CA PHE A 183 18.35 -7.44 27.06
C PHE A 183 19.77 -8.03 26.90
N ASN A 184 20.51 -8.21 27.98
CA ASN A 184 21.91 -8.66 27.99
C ASN A 184 22.08 -10.08 28.52
N SER A 185 21.10 -10.96 28.33
CA SER A 185 21.19 -12.38 28.73
C SER A 185 21.42 -13.29 27.53
#